data_b8784287bac89ba76c7218efa28dbfe1
#
_entry.id   b8784287bac89ba76c7218efa28dbfe1
#
_cell.length_a   1.000
_cell.length_b   1.000
_cell.length_c   1.000
_cell.angle_alpha   90.00
_cell.angle_beta   90.00
_cell.angle_gamma   90.00
#
_symmetry.space_group_name_H-M   'P 1'
#
loop_
_entity.id
_entity.type
_entity.pdbx_description
1 polymer ?
#
loop_
_entity_poly.entity_id
_entity_poly.type
_entity_poly.pdbx_seq_one_letter_code
_entity_poly.pdbx_strand_id
1 'polypeptide(L)'
;MGWAVSLIATLGLAGLVVSTNDVLTRQQGDAFARKVVAVQDHANTGAVTQRATSFTQAETNSYLKFNAAELLPTGLTEPSLTMHGGNRVSGNAVIDLDVVRQKQSSGGWLDPTSYLTGKLPVTASGRVITGDGNGRIELERAEVSGVQIPKSFVNQLVNFFTRTADNPRGSTVDDVFELPANIRRIDVEPGRFTVHQ
;
A
#
# COMPACT_ATOMS: atom_id res chain seq x y z
N MET A 1 49.21 37.08 -25.13
CA MET A 1 47.98 37.89 -24.92
C MET A 1 46.83 37.11 -25.52
N GLY A 2 46.06 36.45 -24.71
CA GLY A 2 44.95 35.63 -25.19
C GLY A 2 44.25 35.07 -23.98
N TRP A 3 43.22 35.73 -23.51
CA TRP A 3 42.44 35.35 -22.34
C TRP A 3 41.39 34.31 -22.80
N ALA A 4 41.60 33.06 -22.44
CA ALA A 4 40.57 32.04 -22.55
C ALA A 4 39.68 32.12 -21.33
N VAL A 5 38.52 32.69 -21.47
CA VAL A 5 37.44 32.65 -20.46
C VAL A 5 36.86 31.26 -20.47
N SER A 6 37.23 30.49 -19.46
CA SER A 6 36.62 29.17 -19.21
C SER A 6 35.26 29.37 -18.55
N LEU A 7 34.22 29.26 -19.33
CA LEU A 7 32.83 29.22 -18.83
C LEU A 7 32.57 27.82 -18.34
N ILE A 8 32.74 27.58 -17.03
CA ILE A 8 32.31 26.38 -16.38
C ILE A 8 30.80 26.51 -16.21
N ALA A 9 30.07 25.93 -17.14
CA ALA A 9 28.67 25.69 -16.99
C ALA A 9 28.49 24.61 -15.91
N THR A 10 28.16 25.02 -14.70
CA THR A 10 27.65 24.12 -13.68
C THR A 10 26.28 23.61 -14.14
N LEU A 11 26.31 22.50 -14.88
CA LEU A 11 25.09 21.69 -15.05
C LEU A 11 24.72 21.18 -13.66
N GLY A 12 23.70 21.81 -13.08
CA GLY A 12 22.98 21.26 -11.96
C GLY A 12 22.46 19.86 -12.41
N LEU A 13 23.04 18.81 -11.88
CA LEU A 13 22.46 17.49 -11.91
C LEU A 13 21.19 17.55 -11.06
N ALA A 14 20.09 17.99 -11.69
CA ALA A 14 18.78 17.62 -11.23
C ALA A 14 18.75 16.10 -11.30
N GLY A 15 18.78 15.44 -10.15
CA GLY A 15 18.69 14.01 -10.05
C GLY A 15 17.40 13.58 -10.76
N LEU A 16 17.54 13.08 -11.97
CA LEU A 16 16.54 12.26 -12.61
C LEU A 16 16.36 11.08 -11.65
N VAL A 17 15.30 11.13 -10.86
CA VAL A 17 14.71 9.92 -10.28
C VAL A 17 14.24 9.13 -11.48
N VAL A 18 15.11 8.29 -12.00
CA VAL A 18 14.75 7.25 -12.95
C VAL A 18 13.81 6.36 -12.15
N SER A 19 12.52 6.57 -12.31
CA SER A 19 11.53 5.54 -12.00
C SER A 19 11.87 4.39 -12.93
N THR A 20 12.72 3.49 -12.46
CA THR A 20 12.84 2.17 -13.08
C THR A 20 11.44 1.60 -13.00
N ASN A 21 10.74 1.56 -14.13
CA ASN A 21 9.58 0.70 -14.28
C ASN A 21 10.11 -0.72 -14.08
N ASP A 22 10.18 -1.16 -12.84
CA ASP A 22 10.56 -2.52 -12.52
C ASP A 22 9.58 -3.44 -13.25
N VAL A 23 10.12 -4.26 -14.14
CA VAL A 23 9.31 -5.25 -14.86
C VAL A 23 8.77 -6.22 -13.81
N LEU A 24 7.49 -6.15 -13.53
CA LEU A 24 6.84 -7.02 -12.55
C LEU A 24 6.77 -8.45 -13.10
N THR A 25 7.25 -9.41 -12.33
CA THR A 25 7.33 -10.82 -12.73
C THR A 25 6.68 -11.73 -11.69
N ARG A 26 6.14 -12.88 -12.15
CA ARG A 26 5.63 -13.90 -11.22
C ARG A 26 6.71 -14.39 -10.26
N GLN A 27 7.94 -14.53 -10.73
CA GLN A 27 9.07 -14.94 -9.89
C GLN A 27 9.31 -14.01 -8.69
N GLN A 28 9.17 -12.70 -8.88
CA GLN A 28 9.25 -11.72 -7.79
C GLN A 28 8.04 -11.83 -6.84
N GLY A 29 6.83 -12.04 -7.36
CA GLY A 29 5.65 -12.29 -6.54
C GLY A 29 5.79 -13.54 -5.68
N ASP A 30 6.30 -14.62 -6.26
CA ASP A 30 6.57 -15.86 -5.53
C ASP A 30 7.72 -15.68 -4.50
N ALA A 31 8.71 -14.85 -4.79
CA ALA A 31 9.76 -14.51 -3.83
C ALA A 31 9.18 -13.78 -2.61
N PHE A 32 8.26 -12.82 -2.84
CA PHE A 32 7.51 -12.17 -1.76
C PHE A 32 6.75 -13.20 -0.92
N ALA A 33 5.97 -14.07 -1.57
CA ALA A 33 5.17 -15.10 -0.89
C ALA A 33 6.05 -16.01 0.00
N ARG A 34 7.19 -16.46 -0.51
CA ARG A 34 8.14 -17.27 0.28
C ARG A 34 8.68 -16.52 1.50
N LYS A 35 8.96 -15.22 1.37
CA LYS A 35 9.41 -14.39 2.50
C LYS A 35 8.30 -14.23 3.56
N VAL A 36 7.05 -14.08 3.14
CA VAL A 36 5.89 -14.04 4.06
C VAL A 36 5.78 -15.35 4.83
N VAL A 37 5.87 -16.50 4.15
CA VAL A 37 5.89 -17.82 4.81
C VAL A 37 7.04 -17.93 5.80
N ALA A 38 8.25 -17.50 5.42
CA ALA A 38 9.41 -17.55 6.30
C ALA A 38 9.28 -16.64 7.56
N VAL A 39 8.57 -15.50 7.45
CA VAL A 39 8.23 -14.65 8.60
C VAL A 39 7.22 -15.38 9.50
N GLN A 40 6.20 -16.01 8.93
CA GLN A 40 5.20 -16.78 9.67
C GLN A 40 5.82 -17.99 10.39
N ASP A 41 6.66 -18.74 9.69
CA ASP A 41 7.34 -19.91 10.26
C ASP A 41 8.24 -19.52 11.43
N HIS A 42 8.98 -18.39 11.31
CA HIS A 42 9.80 -17.89 12.40
C HIS A 42 8.96 -17.58 13.65
N ALA A 43 7.82 -16.95 13.48
CA ALA A 43 6.90 -16.67 14.59
C ALA A 43 6.41 -17.97 15.26
N ASN A 44 6.12 -19.00 14.48
CA ASN A 44 5.61 -20.30 14.97
C ASN A 44 6.67 -21.12 15.72
N THR A 45 7.95 -20.87 15.49
CA THR A 45 9.03 -21.58 16.21
C THR A 45 9.18 -21.14 17.66
N GLY A 46 8.56 -20.02 18.04
CA GLY A 46 8.75 -19.39 19.37
C GLY A 46 10.18 -18.90 19.61
N ALA A 47 10.99 -18.78 18.56
CA ALA A 47 12.38 -18.34 18.67
C ALA A 47 12.43 -16.88 19.17
N VAL A 48 13.25 -16.62 20.16
CA VAL A 48 13.50 -15.28 20.74
C VAL A 48 14.54 -14.50 19.93
N THR A 49 15.08 -15.11 18.87
CA THR A 49 16.12 -14.50 18.03
C THR A 49 15.51 -13.40 17.16
N GLN A 50 16.11 -12.22 17.23
CA GLN A 50 15.72 -11.12 16.36
C GLN A 50 15.98 -11.46 14.90
N ARG A 51 14.99 -11.24 14.06
CA ARG A 51 15.07 -11.46 12.62
C ARG A 51 14.56 -10.24 11.87
N ALA A 52 15.29 -9.85 10.83
CA ALA A 52 14.86 -8.82 9.88
C ALA A 52 14.66 -9.44 8.49
N THR A 53 13.51 -9.21 7.88
CA THR A 53 13.21 -9.67 6.53
C THR A 53 12.84 -8.48 5.65
N SER A 54 13.58 -8.27 4.57
CA SER A 54 13.36 -7.14 3.65
C SER A 54 12.57 -7.58 2.42
N PHE A 55 11.64 -6.72 2.00
CA PHE A 55 10.78 -6.87 0.84
C PHE A 55 10.99 -5.67 -0.08
N THR A 56 11.28 -5.91 -1.35
CA THR A 56 11.42 -4.83 -2.33
C THR A 56 10.05 -4.37 -2.87
N GLN A 57 10.00 -3.15 -3.38
CA GLN A 57 8.80 -2.63 -4.04
C GLN A 57 8.39 -3.49 -5.24
N ALA A 58 9.37 -3.97 -6.02
CA ALA A 58 9.11 -4.85 -7.15
C ALA A 58 8.50 -6.19 -6.72
N GLU A 59 9.02 -6.83 -5.66
CA GLU A 59 8.44 -8.05 -5.09
C GLU A 59 7.00 -7.79 -4.60
N THR A 60 6.79 -6.68 -3.87
CA THR A 60 5.48 -6.33 -3.33
C THR A 60 4.45 -6.11 -4.44
N ASN A 61 4.78 -5.30 -5.45
CA ASN A 61 3.87 -5.02 -6.57
C ASN A 61 3.65 -6.26 -7.45
N SER A 62 4.66 -7.11 -7.61
CA SER A 62 4.52 -8.38 -8.31
C SER A 62 3.57 -9.32 -7.56
N TYR A 63 3.69 -9.41 -6.24
CA TYR A 63 2.75 -10.18 -5.42
C TYR A 63 1.32 -9.67 -5.53
N LEU A 64 1.12 -8.36 -5.41
CA LEU A 64 -0.19 -7.73 -5.57
C LEU A 64 -0.82 -8.05 -6.93
N LYS A 65 -0.01 -8.04 -7.99
CA LYS A 65 -0.48 -8.27 -9.36
C LYS A 65 -0.78 -9.75 -9.67
N PHE A 66 0.06 -10.67 -9.20
CA PHE A 66 0.02 -12.06 -9.67
C PHE A 66 -0.49 -13.06 -8.62
N ASN A 67 -0.36 -12.75 -7.34
CA ASN A 67 -0.65 -13.70 -6.26
C ASN A 67 -1.81 -13.26 -5.35
N ALA A 68 -2.09 -11.95 -5.27
CA ALA A 68 -3.06 -11.41 -4.31
C ALA A 68 -4.47 -11.21 -4.89
N ALA A 69 -4.74 -11.59 -6.13
CA ALA A 69 -6.03 -11.29 -6.78
C ALA A 69 -7.26 -11.77 -5.99
N GLU A 70 -7.16 -12.94 -5.36
CA GLU A 70 -8.25 -13.51 -4.56
C GLU A 70 -8.36 -12.89 -3.15
N LEU A 71 -7.31 -12.19 -2.71
CA LEU A 71 -7.25 -11.53 -1.40
C LEU A 71 -7.76 -10.09 -1.46
N LEU A 72 -7.88 -9.54 -2.66
CA LEU A 72 -8.34 -8.16 -2.84
C LEU A 72 -9.83 -8.04 -2.59
N PRO A 73 -10.28 -6.92 -2.00
CA PRO A 73 -11.70 -6.61 -1.91
C PRO A 73 -12.37 -6.65 -3.28
N THR A 74 -13.61 -7.12 -3.31
CA THR A 74 -14.39 -7.18 -4.54
C THR A 74 -14.50 -5.81 -5.20
N GLY A 75 -14.21 -5.75 -6.49
CA GLY A 75 -14.22 -4.51 -7.29
C GLY A 75 -12.92 -3.70 -7.18
N LEU A 76 -11.95 -4.10 -6.37
CA LEU A 76 -10.64 -3.46 -6.32
C LEU A 76 -9.69 -4.17 -7.28
N THR A 77 -9.14 -3.44 -8.24
CA THR A 77 -8.24 -3.95 -9.27
C THR A 77 -6.99 -3.09 -9.40
N GLU A 78 -5.97 -3.61 -10.06
CA GLU A 78 -4.71 -2.92 -10.37
C GLU A 78 -4.01 -2.27 -9.16
N PRO A 79 -3.93 -2.95 -8.01
CA PRO A 79 -3.27 -2.37 -6.85
C PRO A 79 -1.78 -2.20 -7.11
N SER A 80 -1.23 -1.08 -6.67
CA SER A 80 0.21 -0.84 -6.66
C SER A 80 0.62 -0.02 -5.44
N LEU A 81 1.84 -0.20 -4.99
CA LEU A 81 2.42 0.47 -3.83
C LEU A 81 3.75 1.13 -4.23
N THR A 82 3.95 2.36 -3.76
CA THR A 82 5.23 3.07 -3.86
C THR A 82 5.75 3.38 -2.45
N MET A 83 7.01 3.07 -2.22
CA MET A 83 7.69 3.27 -0.95
C MET A 83 8.63 4.46 -1.06
N HIS A 84 8.33 5.54 -0.33
CA HIS A 84 9.04 6.82 -0.46
C HIS A 84 10.17 7.03 0.56
N GLY A 85 10.23 6.18 1.60
CA GLY A 85 11.11 6.37 2.74
C GLY A 85 10.51 7.24 3.84
N GLY A 86 11.18 7.27 5.00
CA GLY A 86 10.64 7.93 6.19
C GLY A 86 9.29 7.34 6.63
N ASN A 87 9.12 6.05 6.43
CA ASN A 87 7.88 5.29 6.66
C ASN A 87 6.67 5.79 5.84
N ARG A 88 6.89 6.58 4.78
CA ARG A 88 5.83 7.06 3.90
C ARG A 88 5.62 6.11 2.74
N VAL A 89 4.34 5.84 2.46
CA VAL A 89 3.89 5.00 1.35
C VAL A 89 2.78 5.70 0.57
N SER A 90 2.65 5.37 -0.71
CA SER A 90 1.45 5.67 -1.48
C SER A 90 0.97 4.43 -2.21
N GLY A 91 -0.35 4.28 -2.25
CA GLY A 91 -1.03 3.20 -2.96
C GLY A 91 -1.91 3.76 -4.07
N ASN A 92 -2.01 3.03 -5.17
CA ASN A 92 -2.96 3.29 -6.24
C ASN A 92 -3.75 2.01 -6.51
N ALA A 93 -4.99 2.17 -6.89
CA ALA A 93 -5.86 1.07 -7.33
C ALA A 93 -6.97 1.61 -8.21
N VAL A 94 -7.74 0.72 -8.80
CA VAL A 94 -8.98 1.04 -9.50
C VAL A 94 -10.13 0.36 -8.79
N ILE A 95 -11.16 1.11 -8.43
CA ILE A 95 -12.41 0.57 -7.89
C ILE A 95 -13.43 0.48 -9.02
N ASP A 96 -13.91 -0.73 -9.29
CA ASP A 96 -15.01 -1.01 -10.21
C ASP A 96 -16.32 -0.96 -9.43
N LEU A 97 -17.02 0.16 -9.53
CA LEU A 97 -18.26 0.39 -8.79
C LEU A 97 -19.43 -0.46 -9.30
N ASP A 98 -19.38 -0.91 -10.55
CA ASP A 98 -20.42 -1.76 -11.10
C ASP A 98 -20.34 -3.17 -10.47
N VAL A 99 -19.12 -3.67 -10.25
CA VAL A 99 -18.88 -4.94 -9.54
C VAL A 99 -19.24 -4.83 -8.06
N VAL A 100 -18.88 -3.71 -7.41
CA VAL A 100 -19.23 -3.45 -6.01
C VAL A 100 -20.74 -3.46 -5.81
N ARG A 101 -21.50 -2.79 -6.70
CA ARG A 101 -22.96 -2.75 -6.64
C ARG A 101 -23.63 -4.09 -6.87
N GLN A 102 -23.13 -4.91 -7.79
CA GLN A 102 -23.71 -6.23 -8.07
C GLN A 102 -23.69 -7.16 -6.86
N LYS A 103 -22.71 -7.01 -5.96
CA LYS A 103 -22.65 -7.80 -4.72
C LYS A 103 -23.49 -7.22 -3.57
N GLN A 104 -23.93 -5.99 -3.69
CA GLN A 104 -24.82 -5.33 -2.71
C GLN A 104 -26.26 -5.34 -3.19
N SER A 105 -26.95 -6.43 -2.93
CA SER A 105 -28.40 -6.57 -3.22
C SER A 105 -29.31 -5.73 -2.31
N SER A 106 -28.78 -4.79 -1.53
CA SER A 106 -29.56 -3.95 -0.60
C SER A 106 -29.12 -2.50 -0.57
N GLY A 107 -28.88 -1.90 -1.75
CA GLY A 107 -28.63 -0.45 -1.86
C GLY A 107 -29.88 0.34 -1.47
N GLY A 108 -29.88 1.00 -0.31
CA GLY A 108 -30.85 2.03 -0.02
C GLY A 108 -30.65 3.22 -0.96
N TRP A 109 -31.73 3.95 -1.28
CA TRP A 109 -31.71 5.12 -2.18
C TRP A 109 -30.76 6.27 -1.72
N LEU A 110 -30.18 6.17 -0.52
CA LEU A 110 -29.19 7.09 0.06
C LEU A 110 -27.75 6.58 -0.05
N ASP A 111 -27.49 5.49 -0.79
CA ASP A 111 -26.13 5.00 -0.99
C ASP A 111 -25.34 5.97 -1.86
N PRO A 112 -24.25 6.60 -1.36
CA PRO A 112 -23.44 7.53 -2.13
C PRO A 112 -22.87 6.90 -3.41
N THR A 113 -22.73 5.58 -3.44
CA THR A 113 -22.22 4.83 -4.61
C THR A 113 -23.26 4.70 -5.72
N SER A 114 -24.54 4.99 -5.44
CA SER A 114 -25.61 4.85 -6.44
C SER A 114 -25.51 5.86 -7.59
N TYR A 115 -24.81 6.97 -7.39
CA TYR A 115 -24.62 8.03 -8.38
C TYR A 115 -23.31 7.92 -9.16
N LEU A 116 -22.37 7.09 -8.70
CA LEU A 116 -21.09 6.86 -9.33
C LEU A 116 -21.08 5.51 -10.05
N THR A 117 -20.69 5.49 -11.32
CA THR A 117 -20.63 4.28 -12.15
C THR A 117 -19.25 4.12 -12.76
N GLY A 118 -18.92 2.87 -13.12
CA GLY A 118 -17.70 2.55 -13.84
C GLY A 118 -16.47 2.41 -12.96
N LYS A 119 -15.31 2.55 -13.57
CA LYS A 119 -13.99 2.33 -12.95
C LYS A 119 -13.40 3.66 -12.49
N LEU A 120 -13.16 3.79 -11.19
CA LEU A 120 -12.59 4.98 -10.58
C LEU A 120 -11.16 4.71 -10.09
N PRO A 121 -10.15 5.40 -10.65
CA PRO A 121 -8.82 5.37 -10.09
C PRO A 121 -8.80 6.05 -8.72
N VAL A 122 -8.20 5.38 -7.73
CA VAL A 122 -8.02 5.87 -6.38
C VAL A 122 -6.56 5.91 -6.02
N THR A 123 -6.15 6.95 -5.32
CA THR A 123 -4.80 7.10 -4.78
C THR A 123 -4.87 7.48 -3.32
N ALA A 124 -4.04 6.87 -2.50
CA ALA A 124 -3.88 7.28 -1.11
C ALA A 124 -2.40 7.33 -0.75
N SER A 125 -2.02 8.29 0.07
CA SER A 125 -0.69 8.37 0.65
C SER A 125 -0.77 8.60 2.15
N GLY A 126 0.22 8.08 2.86
CA GLY A 126 0.27 8.17 4.31
C GLY A 126 1.57 7.64 4.86
N ARG A 127 1.67 7.72 6.19
CA ARG A 127 2.81 7.20 6.93
C ARG A 127 2.41 5.96 7.71
N VAL A 128 3.23 4.93 7.63
CA VAL A 128 3.10 3.70 8.42
C VAL A 128 3.89 3.89 9.71
N ILE A 129 3.21 3.89 10.83
CA ILE A 129 3.82 4.03 12.16
C ILE A 129 3.68 2.70 12.87
N THR A 130 4.80 2.08 13.21
CA THR A 130 4.82 0.78 13.87
C THR A 130 5.79 0.76 15.04
N GLY A 131 5.47 -0.02 16.06
CA GLY A 131 6.29 -0.23 17.24
C GLY A 131 5.62 -1.16 18.23
N ASP A 132 6.40 -1.89 18.98
CA ASP A 132 5.92 -2.79 20.06
C ASP A 132 4.80 -3.74 19.63
N GLY A 133 4.88 -4.27 18.41
CA GLY A 133 3.89 -5.20 17.86
C GLY A 133 2.60 -4.55 17.35
N ASN A 134 2.52 -3.23 17.33
CA ASN A 134 1.35 -2.50 16.87
C ASN A 134 1.68 -1.61 15.68
N GLY A 135 0.65 -1.29 14.91
CA GLY A 135 0.74 -0.38 13.77
C GLY A 135 -0.46 0.54 13.65
N ARG A 136 -0.27 1.68 13.00
CA ARG A 136 -1.32 2.58 12.56
C ARG A 136 -0.91 3.26 11.28
N ILE A 137 -1.87 3.77 10.54
CA ILE A 137 -1.64 4.54 9.31
C ILE A 137 -2.08 5.98 9.55
N GLU A 138 -1.15 6.92 9.36
CA GLU A 138 -1.48 8.34 9.29
C GLU A 138 -1.77 8.70 7.83
N LEU A 139 -3.04 8.82 7.48
CA LEU A 139 -3.44 9.23 6.13
C LEU A 139 -3.06 10.70 5.90
N GLU A 140 -2.24 10.96 4.88
CA GLU A 140 -1.83 12.30 4.49
C GLU A 140 -2.73 12.85 3.36
N ARG A 141 -3.09 12.00 2.38
CA ARG A 141 -3.89 12.39 1.22
C ARG A 141 -4.64 11.20 0.64
N ALA A 142 -5.83 11.46 0.14
CA ALA A 142 -6.57 10.50 -0.66
C ALA A 142 -7.30 11.20 -1.80
N GLU A 143 -7.36 10.55 -2.96
CA GLU A 143 -7.97 11.08 -4.17
C GLU A 143 -8.79 10.00 -4.87
N VAL A 144 -9.87 10.40 -5.49
CA VAL A 144 -10.65 9.60 -6.44
C VAL A 144 -10.69 10.36 -7.75
N SER A 145 -10.21 9.74 -8.83
CA SER A 145 -10.12 10.35 -10.17
C SER A 145 -9.39 11.70 -10.15
N GLY A 146 -8.34 11.85 -9.32
CA GLY A 146 -7.55 13.08 -9.17
C GLY A 146 -8.20 14.17 -8.30
N VAL A 147 -9.39 13.91 -7.76
CA VAL A 147 -10.06 14.83 -6.83
C VAL A 147 -9.80 14.41 -5.40
N GLN A 148 -9.25 15.33 -4.60
CA GLN A 148 -8.99 15.06 -3.20
C GLN A 148 -10.30 14.84 -2.43
N ILE A 149 -10.35 13.76 -1.65
CA ILE A 149 -11.49 13.40 -0.83
C ILE A 149 -11.19 13.59 0.66
N PRO A 150 -12.20 13.97 1.47
CA PRO A 150 -12.03 14.12 2.91
C PRO A 150 -11.75 12.76 3.58
N LYS A 151 -11.00 12.79 4.68
CA LYS A 151 -10.70 11.60 5.49
C LYS A 151 -11.96 10.85 5.97
N SER A 152 -13.04 11.60 6.26
CA SER A 152 -14.32 11.00 6.64
C SER A 152 -14.89 10.09 5.56
N PHE A 153 -14.71 10.43 4.29
CA PHE A 153 -15.14 9.60 3.17
C PHE A 153 -14.23 8.36 3.04
N VAL A 154 -12.91 8.53 3.21
CA VAL A 154 -11.98 7.39 3.24
C VAL A 154 -12.35 6.41 4.35
N ASN A 155 -12.66 6.91 5.55
CA ASN A 155 -13.10 6.08 6.67
C ASN A 155 -14.39 5.30 6.36
N GLN A 156 -15.34 5.89 5.63
CA GLN A 156 -16.53 5.18 5.18
C GLN A 156 -16.20 4.05 4.21
N LEU A 157 -15.28 4.27 3.27
CA LEU A 157 -14.83 3.23 2.34
C LEU A 157 -14.10 2.11 3.08
N VAL A 158 -13.12 2.43 3.93
CA VAL A 158 -12.38 1.44 4.72
C VAL A 158 -13.34 0.62 5.60
N ASN A 159 -14.22 1.31 6.30
CA ASN A 159 -15.25 0.68 7.13
C ASN A 159 -16.10 -0.30 6.31
N PHE A 160 -16.52 0.10 5.13
CA PHE A 160 -17.30 -0.71 4.23
C PHE A 160 -16.58 -1.99 3.79
N PHE A 161 -15.31 -1.88 3.34
CA PHE A 161 -14.54 -3.02 2.86
C PHE A 161 -14.00 -3.93 3.96
N THR A 162 -13.96 -3.46 5.22
CA THR A 162 -13.44 -4.23 6.36
C THR A 162 -14.52 -4.83 7.25
N ARG A 163 -15.80 -4.64 6.93
CA ARG A 163 -16.90 -5.30 7.64
C ARG A 163 -16.89 -6.79 7.37
N THR A 164 -16.89 -7.55 8.45
CA THR A 164 -17.00 -9.00 8.45
C THR A 164 -17.99 -9.44 9.53
N ALA A 165 -18.32 -10.72 9.59
CA ALA A 165 -19.13 -11.26 10.69
C ALA A 165 -18.48 -11.03 12.06
N ASP A 166 -17.13 -11.09 12.11
CA ASP A 166 -16.34 -10.88 13.34
C ASP A 166 -16.07 -9.41 13.62
N ASN A 167 -16.13 -8.54 12.59
CA ASN A 167 -15.98 -7.09 12.71
C ASN A 167 -17.17 -6.37 12.04
N PRO A 168 -18.36 -6.39 12.61
CA PRO A 168 -19.56 -5.81 11.99
C PRO A 168 -19.54 -4.28 11.89
N ARG A 169 -18.68 -3.62 12.68
CA ARG A 169 -18.49 -2.16 12.61
C ARG A 169 -17.52 -1.75 11.51
N GLY A 170 -16.70 -2.69 11.01
CA GLY A 170 -15.58 -2.38 10.13
C GLY A 170 -14.47 -1.62 10.87
N SER A 171 -13.44 -1.23 10.14
CA SER A 171 -12.28 -0.47 10.65
C SER A 171 -12.23 0.94 10.05
N THR A 172 -11.39 1.79 10.63
CA THR A 172 -11.06 3.12 10.11
C THR A 172 -9.57 3.21 9.84
N VAL A 173 -9.14 4.23 9.10
CA VAL A 173 -7.71 4.45 8.85
C VAL A 173 -6.92 4.85 10.10
N ASP A 174 -7.61 5.30 11.15
CA ASP A 174 -7.00 5.73 12.41
C ASP A 174 -6.85 4.59 13.43
N ASP A 175 -7.45 3.44 13.16
CA ASP A 175 -7.42 2.33 14.09
C ASP A 175 -5.99 1.81 14.25
N VAL A 176 -5.63 1.53 15.50
CA VAL A 176 -4.42 0.78 15.81
C VAL A 176 -4.71 -0.69 15.58
N PHE A 177 -3.82 -1.37 14.90
CA PHE A 177 -3.92 -2.81 14.62
C PHE A 177 -2.68 -3.54 15.14
N GLU A 178 -2.86 -4.79 15.54
CA GLU A 178 -1.77 -5.66 15.92
C GLU A 178 -1.02 -6.14 14.67
N LEU A 179 0.32 -6.14 14.75
CA LEU A 179 1.16 -6.71 13.71
C LEU A 179 1.19 -8.24 13.85
N PRO A 180 0.88 -8.99 12.79
CA PRO A 180 0.85 -10.45 12.86
C PRO A 180 2.26 -11.04 13.00
N ALA A 181 2.34 -12.34 13.26
CA ALA A 181 3.57 -13.12 13.20
C ALA A 181 4.71 -12.57 14.09
N ASN A 182 4.40 -12.07 15.28
CA ASN A 182 5.36 -11.49 16.22
C ASN A 182 6.19 -10.34 15.64
N ILE A 183 5.68 -9.67 14.61
CA ILE A 183 6.32 -8.49 14.04
C ILE A 183 6.27 -7.37 15.07
N ARG A 184 7.44 -6.87 15.44
CA ARG A 184 7.58 -5.75 16.37
C ARG A 184 7.51 -4.41 15.68
N ARG A 185 8.09 -4.32 14.48
CA ARG A 185 8.23 -3.08 13.73
C ARG A 185 8.37 -3.34 12.24
N ILE A 186 7.93 -2.37 11.45
CA ILE A 186 8.14 -2.30 10.00
C ILE A 186 8.78 -0.95 9.70
N ASP A 187 9.93 -0.97 9.04
CA ASP A 187 10.60 0.24 8.56
C ASP A 187 10.42 0.34 7.04
N VAL A 188 9.98 1.49 6.56
CA VAL A 188 9.83 1.75 5.12
C VAL A 188 10.91 2.72 4.65
N GLU A 189 11.71 2.24 3.70
CA GLU A 189 12.75 2.98 2.99
C GLU A 189 12.37 3.16 1.52
N PRO A 190 13.07 4.00 0.75
CA PRO A 190 12.80 4.09 -0.67
C PRO A 190 12.93 2.74 -1.37
N GLY A 191 11.85 2.29 -2.02
CA GLY A 191 11.81 1.05 -2.80
C GLY A 191 11.81 -0.25 -2.01
N ARG A 192 11.74 -0.23 -0.69
CA ARG A 192 11.66 -1.45 0.15
C ARG A 192 11.06 -1.18 1.52
N PHE A 193 10.58 -2.25 2.15
CA PHE A 193 10.31 -2.24 3.59
C PHE A 193 10.98 -3.44 4.26
N THR A 194 11.26 -3.29 5.56
CA THR A 194 11.88 -4.33 6.39
C THR A 194 10.99 -4.63 7.58
N VAL A 195 10.68 -5.90 7.76
CA VAL A 195 9.92 -6.44 8.89
C VAL A 195 10.90 -6.93 9.94
N HIS A 196 10.72 -6.50 11.20
CA HIS A 196 11.51 -6.91 12.37
C HIS A 196 10.64 -7.73 13.32
N GLN A 197 11.10 -8.92 13.63
CA GLN A 197 10.51 -9.85 14.61
C GLN A 197 11.37 -9.93 15.87
#